data_578c54b97715489e491bf1925b32760d
#
_entry.id   578c54b97715489e491bf1925b32760d
#
_cell.length_a   1.000
_cell.length_b   1.000
_cell.length_c   1.000
_cell.angle_alpha   90.00
_cell.angle_beta   90.00
_cell.angle_gamma   90.00
#
_symmetry.space_group_name_H-M   'P 1'
#
loop_
_entity.id
_entity.type
_entity.pdbx_description
1 polymer ?
#
loop_
_entity_poly.entity_id
_entity_poly.type
_entity_poly.pdbx_seq_one_letter_code
_entity_poly.pdbx_strand_id
1 'polypeptide(L)'
;MDKLTAAVVGPGNIGTDLLVKLQRSECIEPRWMVGVDPGSDGLAKARARGLQASHLGVDWLLRRSELPDLVFEATSAAAHQANSVKYAAAGIQAIDLTPAMVGPLVCPAVNLEQHLDAPNVNMITCGGQATIPIVHAVARITPVSYAEIIASIASRSAGPGTRANIDEFTETTSRAIAAVGGAERGKAVIILNPVDPPMIMRDTIFCAIGADHDRTAITESIHAMVADVRQYVPGYGLRADPQFDPPRPEWDGQARVGVFLEVRGNGDYLPPYAGNLDIMTAAAARVGEMIARKKVAA
;
A
#
# COMPACT_ATOMS: atom_id res chain seq x y z
N MET A 1 -0.01 -23.35 15.26
CA MET A 1 0.95 -23.04 14.19
C MET A 1 1.94 -22.05 14.77
N ASP A 2 3.23 -22.24 14.52
CA ASP A 2 4.23 -21.27 14.94
C ASP A 2 4.05 -20.00 14.10
N LYS A 3 4.01 -18.85 14.78
CA LYS A 3 3.87 -17.55 14.11
C LYS A 3 5.25 -17.09 13.62
N LEU A 4 5.31 -16.48 12.46
CA LEU A 4 6.53 -15.77 12.05
C LEU A 4 6.74 -14.54 12.92
N THR A 5 7.98 -14.33 13.33
CA THR A 5 8.37 -13.15 14.12
C THR A 5 8.54 -11.94 13.21
N ALA A 6 8.11 -10.77 13.68
CA ALA A 6 8.20 -9.56 12.88
C ALA A 6 8.74 -8.36 13.66
N ALA A 7 9.46 -7.49 12.95
CA ALA A 7 9.83 -6.16 13.41
C ALA A 7 9.15 -5.09 12.57
N VAL A 8 8.72 -4.01 13.23
CA VAL A 8 8.26 -2.78 12.57
C VAL A 8 9.35 -1.72 12.74
N VAL A 9 9.85 -1.22 11.63
CA VAL A 9 10.87 -0.16 11.58
C VAL A 9 10.22 1.14 11.10
N GLY A 10 10.29 2.18 11.92
CA GLY A 10 9.58 3.44 11.72
C GLY A 10 8.34 3.56 12.62
N PRO A 11 8.49 4.09 13.85
CA PRO A 11 7.42 4.19 14.84
C PRO A 11 6.51 5.41 14.65
N GLY A 12 6.27 5.79 13.39
CA GLY A 12 5.32 6.83 13.02
C GLY A 12 3.86 6.34 13.03
N ASN A 13 2.96 7.13 12.44
CA ASN A 13 1.53 6.78 12.35
C ASN A 13 1.30 5.45 11.61
N ILE A 14 1.98 5.26 10.47
CA ILE A 14 1.89 4.02 9.68
C ILE A 14 2.39 2.82 10.50
N GLY A 15 3.61 2.91 11.06
CA GLY A 15 4.17 1.80 11.83
C GLY A 15 3.36 1.46 13.08
N THR A 16 2.78 2.47 13.74
CA THR A 16 1.93 2.24 14.92
C THR A 16 0.58 1.60 14.55
N ASP A 17 -0.05 2.05 13.46
CA ASP A 17 -1.29 1.44 12.97
C ASP A 17 -1.06 0.00 12.49
N LEU A 18 0.04 -0.22 11.76
CA LEU A 18 0.44 -1.56 11.33
C LEU A 18 0.69 -2.49 12.51
N LEU A 19 1.38 -2.03 13.56
CA LEU A 19 1.58 -2.80 14.78
C LEU A 19 0.25 -3.29 15.37
N VAL A 20 -0.76 -2.42 15.43
CA VAL A 20 -2.10 -2.78 15.97
C VAL A 20 -2.74 -3.89 15.12
N LYS A 21 -2.59 -3.83 13.79
CA LYS A 21 -3.09 -4.87 12.88
C LYS A 21 -2.34 -6.19 13.05
N LEU A 22 -1.01 -6.14 13.09
CA LEU A 22 -0.16 -7.34 13.25
C LEU A 22 -0.40 -8.07 14.58
N GLN A 23 -0.71 -7.35 15.67
CA GLN A 23 -1.04 -7.97 16.95
C GLN A 23 -2.31 -8.83 16.91
N ARG A 24 -3.19 -8.63 15.93
CA ARG A 24 -4.41 -9.42 15.71
C ARG A 24 -4.16 -10.60 14.75
N SER A 25 -3.00 -10.65 14.10
CA SER A 25 -2.69 -11.70 13.14
C SER A 25 -2.54 -13.07 13.82
N GLU A 26 -3.08 -14.10 13.19
CA GLU A 26 -2.97 -15.48 13.65
C GLU A 26 -1.64 -16.13 13.24
N CYS A 27 -0.91 -15.54 12.27
CA CYS A 27 0.31 -16.11 11.70
C CYS A 27 1.54 -15.22 11.83
N ILE A 28 1.42 -14.00 12.38
CA ILE A 28 2.54 -13.08 12.63
C ILE A 28 2.56 -12.67 14.09
N GLU A 29 3.75 -12.66 14.69
CA GLU A 29 4.02 -12.15 16.04
C GLU A 29 4.95 -10.93 15.94
N PRO A 30 4.44 -9.70 16.07
CA PRO A 30 5.30 -8.53 16.16
C PRO A 30 6.02 -8.50 17.51
N ARG A 31 7.35 -8.59 17.51
CA ARG A 31 8.19 -8.60 18.71
C ARG A 31 8.99 -7.33 18.90
N TRP A 32 9.34 -6.64 17.82
CA TRP A 32 10.21 -5.47 17.86
C TRP A 32 9.61 -4.26 17.17
N MET A 33 9.84 -3.09 17.75
CA MET A 33 9.62 -1.80 17.09
C MET A 33 10.88 -0.95 17.17
N VAL A 34 11.34 -0.45 16.04
CA VAL A 34 12.61 0.25 15.90
C VAL A 34 12.42 1.64 15.33
N GLY A 35 13.08 2.61 15.94
CA GLY A 35 13.12 4.00 15.48
C GLY A 35 14.48 4.62 15.76
N VAL A 36 14.57 5.94 15.56
CA VAL A 36 15.81 6.71 15.81
C VAL A 36 15.62 7.86 16.80
N ASP A 37 14.37 8.15 17.17
CA ASP A 37 14.04 9.22 18.12
C ASP A 37 13.68 8.60 19.50
N PRO A 38 14.44 8.88 20.56
CA PRO A 38 14.15 8.39 21.92
C PRO A 38 12.83 8.94 22.47
N GLY A 39 12.35 10.09 22.00
CA GLY A 39 11.09 10.72 22.38
C GLY A 39 9.88 10.22 21.61
N SER A 40 10.04 9.25 20.72
CA SER A 40 8.96 8.73 19.88
C SER A 40 7.80 8.13 20.68
N ASP A 41 6.62 8.69 20.47
CA ASP A 41 5.35 8.22 21.04
C ASP A 41 5.00 6.79 20.59
N GLY A 42 5.32 6.46 19.31
CA GLY A 42 5.13 5.11 18.78
C GLY A 42 6.00 4.07 19.48
N LEU A 43 7.26 4.39 19.84
CA LEU A 43 8.11 3.51 20.63
C LEU A 43 7.55 3.31 22.07
N ALA A 44 7.02 4.37 22.66
CA ALA A 44 6.36 4.28 23.97
C ALA A 44 5.13 3.38 23.91
N LYS A 45 4.29 3.54 22.90
CA LYS A 45 3.11 2.69 22.66
C LYS A 45 3.47 1.23 22.40
N ALA A 46 4.56 0.97 21.67
CA ALA A 46 5.03 -0.40 21.44
C ALA A 46 5.47 -1.08 22.73
N ARG A 47 6.22 -0.37 23.59
CA ARG A 47 6.61 -0.89 24.93
C ARG A 47 5.38 -1.19 25.79
N ALA A 48 4.40 -0.28 25.84
CA ALA A 48 3.16 -0.48 26.59
C ALA A 48 2.35 -1.69 26.09
N ARG A 49 2.58 -2.13 24.85
CA ARG A 49 1.97 -3.32 24.23
C ARG A 49 2.83 -4.58 24.33
N GLY A 50 3.94 -4.53 25.09
CA GLY A 50 4.80 -5.69 25.36
C GLY A 50 5.91 -5.93 24.33
N LEU A 51 6.14 -5.05 23.36
CA LEU A 51 7.21 -5.21 22.38
C LEU A 51 8.56 -4.72 22.94
N GLN A 52 9.64 -5.32 22.44
CA GLN A 52 10.96 -4.74 22.58
C GLN A 52 11.07 -3.53 21.64
N ALA A 53 11.24 -2.33 22.19
CA ALA A 53 11.29 -1.11 21.39
C ALA A 53 12.59 -0.34 21.65
N SER A 54 13.27 0.07 20.55
CA SER A 54 14.55 0.77 20.59
C SER A 54 14.58 1.97 19.66
N HIS A 55 15.29 3.02 20.09
CA HIS A 55 15.60 4.20 19.28
C HIS A 55 17.00 4.14 18.65
N LEU A 56 17.70 3.03 18.73
CA LEU A 56 19.09 2.89 18.24
C LEU A 56 19.16 2.39 16.78
N GLY A 57 18.05 2.48 16.04
CA GLY A 57 18.02 2.13 14.64
C GLY A 57 18.13 0.65 14.34
N VAL A 58 18.21 0.32 13.04
CA VAL A 58 18.21 -1.07 12.52
C VAL A 58 19.42 -1.86 13.03
N ASP A 59 20.57 -1.21 13.25
CA ASP A 59 21.77 -1.89 13.75
C ASP A 59 21.57 -2.49 15.16
N TRP A 60 20.66 -1.92 15.96
CA TRP A 60 20.28 -2.53 17.24
C TRP A 60 19.49 -3.83 17.01
N LEU A 61 18.57 -3.85 16.05
CA LEU A 61 17.77 -5.04 15.71
C LEU A 61 18.67 -6.17 15.22
N LEU A 62 19.60 -5.86 14.31
CA LEU A 62 20.50 -6.83 13.71
C LEU A 62 21.57 -7.41 14.67
N ARG A 63 21.76 -6.79 15.84
CA ARG A 63 22.62 -7.33 16.90
C ARG A 63 21.88 -8.18 17.94
N ARG A 64 20.60 -8.45 17.74
CA ARG A 64 19.86 -9.36 18.61
C ARG A 64 20.30 -10.81 18.41
N SER A 65 20.21 -11.61 19.46
CA SER A 65 20.47 -13.06 19.39
C SER A 65 19.43 -13.81 18.56
N GLU A 66 18.23 -13.25 18.47
CA GLU A 66 17.13 -13.71 17.64
C GLU A 66 16.76 -12.58 16.67
N LEU A 67 16.75 -12.88 15.37
CA LEU A 67 16.38 -11.95 14.30
C LEU A 67 14.92 -12.18 13.89
N PRO A 68 14.22 -11.12 13.42
CA PRO A 68 12.88 -11.30 12.88
C PRO A 68 12.90 -12.09 11.56
N ASP A 69 11.85 -12.87 11.31
CA ASP A 69 11.61 -13.49 9.99
C ASP A 69 11.20 -12.44 8.94
N LEU A 70 10.44 -11.43 9.40
CA LEU A 70 9.91 -10.35 8.57
C LEU A 70 10.24 -8.98 9.15
N VAL A 71 10.57 -8.02 8.28
CA VAL A 71 10.65 -6.61 8.63
C VAL A 71 9.62 -5.83 7.82
N PHE A 72 8.82 -5.01 8.51
CA PHE A 72 7.96 -4.01 7.89
C PHE A 72 8.64 -2.65 8.02
N GLU A 73 9.04 -2.08 6.88
CA GLU A 73 9.77 -0.80 6.85
C GLU A 73 8.81 0.36 6.57
N ALA A 74 8.62 1.23 7.55
CA ALA A 74 7.71 2.38 7.51
C ALA A 74 8.43 3.71 7.80
N THR A 75 9.67 3.85 7.31
CA THR A 75 10.50 5.05 7.50
C THR A 75 10.44 5.99 6.28
N SER A 76 11.55 6.22 5.58
CA SER A 76 11.65 6.99 4.34
C SER A 76 12.32 6.19 3.24
N ALA A 77 12.15 6.60 1.99
CA ALA A 77 12.77 5.95 0.85
C ALA A 77 14.30 5.81 1.00
N ALA A 78 14.97 6.87 1.40
CA ALA A 78 16.43 6.86 1.60
C ALA A 78 16.86 5.92 2.74
N ALA A 79 16.10 5.90 3.85
CA ALA A 79 16.40 5.00 4.96
C ALA A 79 16.20 3.53 4.54
N HIS A 80 15.13 3.21 3.81
CA HIS A 80 14.91 1.85 3.34
C HIS A 80 15.97 1.39 2.35
N GLN A 81 16.39 2.22 1.41
CA GLN A 81 17.48 1.89 0.49
C GLN A 81 18.76 1.47 1.25
N ALA A 82 19.10 2.16 2.34
CA ALA A 82 20.25 1.80 3.17
C ALA A 82 20.00 0.54 4.03
N ASN A 83 18.79 0.36 4.56
CA ASN A 83 18.42 -0.74 5.42
C ASN A 83 18.21 -2.06 4.66
N SER A 84 17.67 -2.01 3.44
CA SER A 84 17.37 -3.20 2.61
C SER A 84 18.60 -4.06 2.36
N VAL A 85 19.76 -3.45 2.15
CA VAL A 85 21.04 -4.16 2.00
C VAL A 85 21.41 -4.94 3.27
N LYS A 86 21.13 -4.36 4.44
CA LYS A 86 21.39 -4.99 5.73
C LYS A 86 20.43 -6.16 5.98
N TYR A 87 19.13 -5.99 5.64
CA TYR A 87 18.14 -7.07 5.75
C TYR A 87 18.50 -8.25 4.85
N ALA A 88 18.85 -7.97 3.60
CA ALA A 88 19.28 -9.01 2.65
C ALA A 88 20.51 -9.78 3.17
N ALA A 89 21.52 -9.08 3.71
CA ALA A 89 22.71 -9.71 4.29
C ALA A 89 22.40 -10.57 5.53
N ALA A 90 21.34 -10.23 6.27
CA ALA A 90 20.88 -10.98 7.43
C ALA A 90 19.86 -12.09 7.09
N GLY A 91 19.47 -12.24 5.82
CA GLY A 91 18.45 -13.22 5.39
C GLY A 91 17.03 -12.87 5.84
N ILE A 92 16.75 -11.61 6.18
CA ILE A 92 15.46 -11.12 6.64
C ILE A 92 14.64 -10.66 5.43
N GLN A 93 13.42 -11.14 5.30
CA GLN A 93 12.51 -10.68 4.26
C GLN A 93 11.86 -9.37 4.63
N ALA A 94 11.88 -8.38 3.73
CA ALA A 94 11.37 -7.04 3.99
C ALA A 94 10.09 -6.73 3.21
N ILE A 95 9.15 -6.07 3.88
CA ILE A 95 7.92 -5.50 3.31
C ILE A 95 8.06 -3.99 3.44
N ASP A 96 8.27 -3.32 2.31
CA ASP A 96 8.61 -1.91 2.24
C ASP A 96 7.36 -1.05 1.99
N LEU A 97 6.97 -0.25 2.99
CA LEU A 97 5.86 0.71 2.90
C LEU A 97 6.33 2.10 2.46
N THR A 98 7.59 2.24 2.05
CA THR A 98 8.14 3.50 1.55
C THR A 98 8.13 3.54 0.01
N PRO A 99 8.21 4.71 -0.62
CA PRO A 99 8.32 4.81 -2.08
C PRO A 99 9.75 4.56 -2.60
N ALA A 100 10.56 3.72 -1.94
CA ALA A 100 11.95 3.46 -2.28
C ALA A 100 12.17 2.65 -3.56
N MET A 101 11.13 1.97 -4.05
CA MET A 101 11.17 1.09 -5.23
C MET A 101 12.27 0.01 -5.15
N VAL A 102 12.51 -0.54 -3.97
CA VAL A 102 13.39 -1.69 -3.79
C VAL A 102 12.59 -2.97 -3.93
N GLY A 103 13.00 -3.86 -4.83
CA GLY A 103 12.28 -5.09 -5.14
C GLY A 103 11.03 -4.89 -6.00
N PRO A 104 10.24 -5.95 -6.21
CA PRO A 104 9.01 -5.89 -7.00
C PRO A 104 7.95 -5.02 -6.34
N LEU A 105 7.21 -4.28 -7.18
CA LEU A 105 6.04 -3.51 -6.78
C LEU A 105 4.85 -4.46 -6.59
N VAL A 106 4.18 -4.40 -5.43
CA VAL A 106 3.13 -5.36 -5.07
C VAL A 106 1.83 -4.69 -4.66
N CYS A 107 0.75 -5.12 -5.29
CA CYS A 107 -0.62 -4.97 -4.83
C CYS A 107 -1.19 -6.35 -4.46
N PRO A 108 -1.65 -6.59 -3.22
CA PRO A 108 -2.06 -7.92 -2.77
C PRO A 108 -3.11 -8.59 -3.67
N ALA A 109 -4.12 -7.86 -4.12
CA ALA A 109 -5.19 -8.38 -4.97
C ALA A 109 -4.78 -8.57 -6.45
N VAL A 110 -3.55 -8.17 -6.85
CA VAL A 110 -3.13 -8.19 -8.26
C VAL A 110 -2.01 -9.19 -8.52
N ASN A 111 -0.88 -9.08 -7.82
CA ASN A 111 0.33 -9.79 -8.17
C ASN A 111 1.12 -10.39 -6.99
N LEU A 112 0.55 -10.43 -5.78
CA LEU A 112 1.28 -10.88 -4.59
C LEU A 112 1.81 -12.32 -4.71
N GLU A 113 1.03 -13.24 -5.28
CA GLU A 113 1.39 -14.66 -5.36
C GLU A 113 2.70 -14.88 -6.13
N GLN A 114 3.01 -14.01 -7.09
CA GLN A 114 4.22 -14.07 -7.90
C GLN A 114 5.47 -13.63 -7.12
N HIS A 115 5.32 -12.98 -5.97
CA HIS A 115 6.41 -12.31 -5.24
C HIS A 115 6.56 -12.74 -3.78
N LEU A 116 5.90 -13.82 -3.36
CA LEU A 116 5.95 -14.30 -1.97
C LEU A 116 7.35 -14.67 -1.49
N ASP A 117 8.26 -15.06 -2.41
CA ASP A 117 9.64 -15.43 -2.11
C ASP A 117 10.65 -14.29 -2.32
N ALA A 118 10.19 -13.13 -2.78
CA ALA A 118 11.08 -12.00 -3.00
C ALA A 118 11.69 -11.53 -1.66
N PRO A 119 13.00 -11.29 -1.59
CA PRO A 119 13.65 -10.88 -0.34
C PRO A 119 13.20 -9.50 0.13
N ASN A 120 12.69 -8.68 -0.78
CA ASN A 120 12.04 -7.40 -0.50
C ASN A 120 10.87 -7.21 -1.45
N VAL A 121 9.70 -6.81 -0.92
CA VAL A 121 8.55 -6.39 -1.71
C VAL A 121 8.20 -4.95 -1.38
N ASN A 122 7.93 -4.15 -2.41
CA ASN A 122 7.58 -2.73 -2.25
C ASN A 122 6.06 -2.55 -2.37
N MET A 123 5.48 -1.91 -1.37
CA MET A 123 4.03 -1.67 -1.28
C MET A 123 3.56 -0.46 -2.11
N ILE A 124 4.40 0.06 -2.98
CA ILE A 124 4.09 1.18 -3.89
C ILE A 124 3.83 2.47 -3.08
N THR A 125 2.56 2.88 -3.01
CA THR A 125 2.08 4.04 -2.26
C THR A 125 0.64 3.82 -1.81
N CYS A 126 0.14 4.63 -0.88
CA CYS A 126 -1.26 4.53 -0.46
C CYS A 126 -2.26 4.76 -1.61
N GLY A 127 -2.00 5.75 -2.48
CA GLY A 127 -2.80 5.97 -3.68
C GLY A 127 -2.67 4.82 -4.68
N GLY A 128 -1.47 4.25 -4.81
CA GLY A 128 -1.24 3.07 -5.64
C GLY A 128 -2.04 1.85 -5.16
N GLN A 129 -2.00 1.56 -3.86
CA GLN A 129 -2.79 0.46 -3.28
C GLN A 129 -4.30 0.63 -3.49
N ALA A 130 -4.79 1.87 -3.49
CA ALA A 130 -6.20 2.15 -3.72
C ALA A 130 -6.60 2.03 -5.20
N THR A 131 -5.76 2.45 -6.12
CA THR A 131 -6.18 2.71 -7.51
C THR A 131 -5.67 1.68 -8.53
N ILE A 132 -4.49 1.13 -8.34
CA ILE A 132 -3.88 0.14 -9.26
C ILE A 132 -4.73 -1.13 -9.42
N PRO A 133 -5.37 -1.68 -8.37
CA PRO A 133 -6.30 -2.78 -8.54
C PRO A 133 -7.40 -2.50 -9.57
N ILE A 134 -7.93 -1.28 -9.59
CA ILE A 134 -8.96 -0.88 -10.56
C ILE A 134 -8.41 -0.75 -11.98
N VAL A 135 -7.22 -0.14 -12.13
CA VAL A 135 -6.54 -0.11 -13.46
C VAL A 135 -6.36 -1.53 -13.98
N HIS A 136 -5.88 -2.44 -13.13
CA HIS A 136 -5.71 -3.85 -13.48
C HIS A 136 -7.03 -4.52 -13.83
N ALA A 137 -8.10 -4.23 -13.10
CA ALA A 137 -9.43 -4.77 -13.39
C ALA A 137 -9.95 -4.39 -14.79
N VAL A 138 -9.60 -3.20 -15.27
CA VAL A 138 -9.89 -2.78 -16.65
C VAL A 138 -8.91 -3.44 -17.62
N ALA A 139 -7.61 -3.39 -17.33
CA ALA A 139 -6.55 -3.85 -18.23
C ALA A 139 -6.61 -5.36 -18.53
N ARG A 140 -7.10 -6.19 -17.60
CA ARG A 140 -7.27 -7.63 -17.83
C ARG A 140 -8.43 -7.97 -18.79
N ILE A 141 -9.31 -7.00 -19.10
CA ILE A 141 -10.44 -7.17 -20.03
C ILE A 141 -10.14 -6.55 -21.39
N THR A 142 -9.53 -5.37 -21.42
CA THR A 142 -9.23 -4.63 -22.65
C THR A 142 -7.91 -3.87 -22.51
N PRO A 143 -7.15 -3.68 -23.59
CA PRO A 143 -5.94 -2.86 -23.55
C PRO A 143 -6.21 -1.44 -23.04
N VAL A 144 -5.36 -0.96 -22.13
CA VAL A 144 -5.39 0.39 -21.55
C VAL A 144 -4.16 1.15 -22.05
N SER A 145 -4.33 2.08 -22.96
CA SER A 145 -3.22 2.87 -23.52
C SER A 145 -2.69 3.93 -22.55
N TYR A 146 -3.56 4.42 -21.65
CA TYR A 146 -3.22 5.42 -20.65
C TYR A 146 -4.16 5.27 -19.44
N ALA A 147 -3.59 5.36 -18.25
CA ALA A 147 -4.38 5.48 -17.03
C ALA A 147 -3.88 6.65 -16.17
N GLU A 148 -4.84 7.42 -15.64
CA GLU A 148 -4.57 8.50 -14.70
C GLU A 148 -5.32 8.26 -13.40
N ILE A 149 -4.63 8.45 -12.27
CA ILE A 149 -5.25 8.41 -10.96
C ILE A 149 -5.11 9.74 -10.23
N ILE A 150 -6.18 10.16 -9.56
CA ILE A 150 -6.19 11.33 -8.70
C ILE A 150 -6.58 10.86 -7.30
N ALA A 151 -5.60 10.83 -6.39
CA ALA A 151 -5.82 10.46 -5.01
C ALA A 151 -6.05 11.71 -4.14
N SER A 152 -7.27 11.88 -3.61
CA SER A 152 -7.62 12.99 -2.73
C SER A 152 -7.70 12.51 -1.29
N ILE A 153 -6.79 12.96 -0.45
CA ILE A 153 -6.68 12.61 0.96
C ILE A 153 -6.87 13.83 1.85
N ALA A 154 -7.32 13.61 3.09
CA ALA A 154 -7.37 14.68 4.07
C ALA A 154 -5.95 15.20 4.36
N SER A 155 -5.73 16.51 4.32
CA SER A 155 -4.43 17.11 4.64
C SER A 155 -3.91 16.71 6.03
N ARG A 156 -4.83 16.45 7.00
CA ARG A 156 -4.50 15.96 8.35
C ARG A 156 -3.93 14.54 8.37
N SER A 157 -4.19 13.72 7.36
CA SER A 157 -3.62 12.36 7.24
C SER A 157 -2.27 12.33 6.54
N ALA A 158 -1.85 13.44 5.91
CA ALA A 158 -0.54 13.59 5.30
C ALA A 158 0.48 14.06 6.34
N GLY A 159 1.22 13.14 6.93
CA GLY A 159 2.30 13.44 7.86
C GLY A 159 3.54 14.05 7.19
N PRO A 160 4.59 14.39 7.98
CA PRO A 160 5.84 14.95 7.44
C PRO A 160 6.46 14.07 6.36
N GLY A 161 6.47 12.75 6.54
CA GLY A 161 6.99 11.79 5.56
C GLY A 161 6.27 11.86 4.21
N THR A 162 4.92 11.87 4.21
CA THR A 162 4.13 12.01 2.97
C THR A 162 4.44 13.33 2.25
N ARG A 163 4.55 14.42 3.01
CA ARG A 163 4.81 15.75 2.42
C ARG A 163 6.21 15.89 1.86
N ALA A 164 7.19 15.23 2.48
CA ALA A 164 8.58 15.24 2.02
C ALA A 164 8.83 14.35 0.79
N ASN A 165 7.94 13.39 0.51
CA ASN A 165 8.11 12.40 -0.56
C ASN A 165 6.96 12.46 -1.60
N ILE A 166 6.44 13.66 -1.90
CA ILE A 166 5.35 13.82 -2.90
C ILE A 166 5.83 13.45 -4.31
N ASP A 167 7.05 13.80 -4.67
CA ASP A 167 7.61 13.50 -5.99
C ASP A 167 7.82 11.99 -6.15
N GLU A 168 8.39 11.33 -5.14
CA GLU A 168 8.54 9.87 -5.11
C GLU A 168 7.17 9.17 -5.12
N PHE A 169 6.15 9.74 -4.46
CA PHE A 169 4.79 9.21 -4.53
C PHE A 169 4.27 9.20 -5.96
N THR A 170 4.38 10.32 -6.66
CA THR A 170 3.86 10.45 -8.03
C THR A 170 4.63 9.59 -9.02
N GLU A 171 5.95 9.53 -8.90
CA GLU A 171 6.81 8.72 -9.76
C GLU A 171 6.56 7.22 -9.56
N THR A 172 6.61 6.75 -8.30
CA THR A 172 6.39 5.34 -7.97
C THR A 172 5.01 4.88 -8.38
N THR A 173 3.98 5.68 -8.11
CA THR A 173 2.59 5.34 -8.50
C THR A 173 2.44 5.30 -10.02
N SER A 174 2.99 6.27 -10.75
CA SER A 174 2.92 6.31 -12.22
C SER A 174 3.59 5.08 -12.85
N ARG A 175 4.74 4.67 -12.34
CA ARG A 175 5.41 3.42 -12.79
C ARG A 175 4.59 2.18 -12.47
N ALA A 176 3.99 2.12 -11.28
CA ALA A 176 3.19 0.98 -10.85
C ALA A 176 1.88 0.84 -11.63
N ILE A 177 1.28 1.95 -12.09
CA ILE A 177 0.12 1.93 -13.01
C ILE A 177 0.45 1.13 -14.27
N ALA A 178 1.65 1.29 -14.82
CA ALA A 178 2.09 0.51 -15.97
C ALA A 178 2.51 -0.91 -15.57
N ALA A 179 3.44 -1.04 -14.63
CA ALA A 179 4.08 -2.32 -14.32
C ALA A 179 3.15 -3.34 -13.62
N VAL A 180 2.22 -2.88 -12.82
CA VAL A 180 1.28 -3.72 -12.04
C VAL A 180 -0.14 -3.56 -12.54
N GLY A 181 -0.56 -2.33 -12.84
CA GLY A 181 -1.91 -2.04 -13.36
C GLY A 181 -2.14 -2.53 -14.78
N GLY A 182 -1.10 -2.64 -15.60
CA GLY A 182 -1.19 -3.13 -16.98
C GLY A 182 -1.55 -2.05 -18.01
N ALA A 183 -1.51 -0.77 -17.67
CA ALA A 183 -1.64 0.31 -18.66
C ALA A 183 -0.29 0.52 -19.37
N GLU A 184 -0.31 0.97 -20.63
CA GLU A 184 0.93 1.31 -21.35
C GLU A 184 1.64 2.52 -20.76
N ARG A 185 0.88 3.50 -20.28
CA ARG A 185 1.37 4.72 -19.63
C ARG A 185 0.52 5.07 -18.43
N GLY A 186 1.16 5.57 -17.37
CA GLY A 186 0.51 5.96 -16.12
C GLY A 186 0.81 7.39 -15.72
N LYS A 187 -0.16 8.05 -15.05
CA LYS A 187 0.02 9.33 -14.38
C LYS A 187 -0.66 9.29 -13.02
N ALA A 188 0.00 9.82 -12.01
CA ALA A 188 -0.56 9.94 -10.68
C ALA A 188 -0.58 11.40 -10.23
N VAL A 189 -1.68 11.77 -9.57
CA VAL A 189 -1.87 13.08 -8.94
C VAL A 189 -2.31 12.87 -7.51
N ILE A 190 -1.72 13.58 -6.57
CA ILE A 190 -2.15 13.61 -5.18
C ILE A 190 -2.72 14.98 -4.82
N ILE A 191 -3.86 14.99 -4.13
CA ILE A 191 -4.50 16.19 -3.61
C ILE A 191 -4.56 16.10 -2.08
N LEU A 192 -3.88 17.02 -1.40
CA LEU A 192 -3.96 17.20 0.04
C LEU A 192 -5.09 18.18 0.36
N ASN A 193 -6.26 17.66 0.72
CA ASN A 193 -7.46 18.47 0.92
C ASN A 193 -7.53 18.99 2.36
N PRO A 194 -7.58 20.33 2.58
CA PRO A 194 -7.60 20.95 3.91
C PRO A 194 -9.00 21.09 4.52
N VAL A 195 -10.05 20.53 3.91
CA VAL A 195 -11.43 20.68 4.39
C VAL A 195 -11.59 20.23 5.85
N ASP A 196 -12.43 20.95 6.59
CA ASP A 196 -12.80 20.61 7.97
C ASP A 196 -14.34 20.50 8.08
N PRO A 197 -14.90 19.37 8.56
CA PRO A 197 -14.22 18.17 9.05
C PRO A 197 -13.44 17.43 7.94
N PRO A 198 -12.37 16.68 8.31
CA PRO A 198 -11.53 15.98 7.34
C PRO A 198 -12.33 15.03 6.47
N MET A 199 -12.10 15.08 5.15
CA MET A 199 -12.77 14.20 4.21
C MET A 199 -12.25 12.77 4.32
N ILE A 200 -13.10 11.80 4.01
CA ILE A 200 -12.69 10.42 3.72
C ILE A 200 -11.92 10.42 2.40
N MET A 201 -10.89 9.57 2.29
CA MET A 201 -10.11 9.43 1.04
C MET A 201 -11.03 9.11 -0.14
N ARG A 202 -10.83 9.83 -1.23
CA ARG A 202 -11.55 9.66 -2.50
C ARG A 202 -10.57 9.65 -3.65
N ASP A 203 -10.74 8.64 -4.49
CA ASP A 203 -9.86 8.48 -5.65
C ASP A 203 -10.68 8.45 -6.92
N THR A 204 -10.11 9.05 -7.96
CA THR A 204 -10.64 9.02 -9.31
C THR A 204 -9.64 8.30 -10.21
N ILE A 205 -10.12 7.34 -10.98
CA ILE A 205 -9.32 6.60 -11.96
C ILE A 205 -9.93 6.83 -13.34
N PHE A 206 -9.10 7.21 -14.29
CA PHE A 206 -9.45 7.26 -15.70
C PHE A 206 -8.58 6.29 -16.48
N CYS A 207 -9.21 5.43 -17.28
CA CYS A 207 -8.54 4.52 -18.22
C CYS A 207 -8.97 4.84 -19.66
N ALA A 208 -8.02 5.15 -20.52
CA ALA A 208 -8.24 5.29 -21.96
C ALA A 208 -8.20 3.89 -22.61
N ILE A 209 -9.28 3.55 -23.30
CA ILE A 209 -9.49 2.22 -23.89
C ILE A 209 -9.94 2.34 -25.35
N GLY A 210 -9.89 1.24 -26.09
CA GLY A 210 -10.39 1.21 -27.47
C GLY A 210 -11.88 1.58 -27.57
N ALA A 211 -12.30 2.04 -28.75
CA ALA A 211 -13.69 2.39 -29.03
C ALA A 211 -14.64 1.17 -28.92
N ASP A 212 -14.15 0.01 -29.35
CA ASP A 212 -14.87 -1.26 -29.24
C ASP A 212 -14.46 -1.97 -27.95
N HIS A 213 -15.35 -1.97 -26.96
CA HIS A 213 -15.10 -2.54 -25.63
C HIS A 213 -16.39 -3.10 -25.01
N ASP A 214 -16.24 -4.17 -24.23
CA ASP A 214 -17.32 -4.78 -23.46
C ASP A 214 -17.50 -4.08 -22.10
N ARG A 215 -18.48 -3.16 -22.04
CA ARG A 215 -18.81 -2.42 -20.80
C ARG A 215 -19.22 -3.32 -19.67
N THR A 216 -19.96 -4.39 -19.98
CA THR A 216 -20.45 -5.33 -18.95
C THR A 216 -19.28 -6.09 -18.33
N ALA A 217 -18.44 -6.67 -19.17
CA ALA A 217 -17.26 -7.41 -18.67
C ALA A 217 -16.30 -6.50 -17.87
N ILE A 218 -16.08 -5.25 -18.29
CA ILE A 218 -15.27 -4.28 -17.54
C ILE A 218 -15.91 -3.97 -16.18
N THR A 219 -17.23 -3.73 -16.14
CA THR A 219 -17.95 -3.42 -14.90
C THR A 219 -17.91 -4.59 -13.92
N GLU A 220 -18.18 -5.81 -14.38
CA GLU A 220 -18.10 -7.02 -13.57
C GLU A 220 -16.68 -7.25 -13.02
N SER A 221 -15.67 -7.03 -13.86
CA SER A 221 -14.27 -7.12 -13.48
C SER A 221 -13.90 -6.13 -12.37
N ILE A 222 -14.39 -4.88 -12.46
CA ILE A 222 -14.17 -3.86 -11.42
C ILE A 222 -14.87 -4.26 -10.12
N HIS A 223 -16.12 -4.71 -10.16
CA HIS A 223 -16.83 -5.15 -8.97
C HIS A 223 -16.17 -6.35 -8.29
N ALA A 224 -15.69 -7.32 -9.06
CA ALA A 224 -14.92 -8.46 -8.54
C ALA A 224 -13.64 -7.98 -7.82
N MET A 225 -12.88 -7.09 -8.44
CA MET A 225 -11.67 -6.53 -7.84
C MET A 225 -11.96 -5.74 -6.57
N VAL A 226 -13.04 -4.97 -6.53
CA VAL A 226 -13.48 -4.29 -5.30
C VAL A 226 -13.76 -5.29 -4.18
N ALA A 227 -14.42 -6.40 -4.49
CA ALA A 227 -14.68 -7.46 -3.52
C ALA A 227 -13.37 -8.10 -3.01
N ASP A 228 -12.38 -8.31 -3.88
CA ASP A 228 -11.07 -8.85 -3.50
C ASP A 228 -10.31 -7.91 -2.56
N VAL A 229 -10.26 -6.62 -2.86
CA VAL A 229 -9.61 -5.62 -1.99
C VAL A 229 -10.33 -5.50 -0.65
N ARG A 230 -11.66 -5.58 -0.62
CA ARG A 230 -12.46 -5.52 0.61
C ARG A 230 -12.17 -6.65 1.59
N GLN A 231 -11.59 -7.76 1.15
CA GLN A 231 -11.18 -8.84 2.06
C GLN A 231 -10.15 -8.38 3.10
N TYR A 232 -9.32 -7.38 2.78
CA TYR A 232 -8.32 -6.84 3.70
C TYR A 232 -8.50 -5.34 3.98
N VAL A 233 -9.30 -4.62 3.19
CA VAL A 233 -9.69 -3.21 3.42
C VAL A 233 -11.21 -3.10 3.43
N PRO A 234 -11.91 -3.39 4.54
CA PRO A 234 -13.38 -3.42 4.58
C PRO A 234 -14.06 -2.11 4.13
N GLY A 235 -13.39 -0.97 4.35
CA GLY A 235 -13.88 0.36 3.97
C GLY A 235 -13.59 0.78 2.53
N TYR A 236 -13.10 -0.12 1.67
CA TYR A 236 -12.87 0.13 0.24
C TYR A 236 -14.17 -0.05 -0.56
N GLY A 237 -14.51 0.91 -1.42
CA GLY A 237 -15.75 0.78 -2.22
C GLY A 237 -15.89 1.80 -3.34
N LEU A 238 -16.76 1.47 -4.28
CA LEU A 238 -17.19 2.40 -5.32
C LEU A 238 -18.17 3.44 -4.76
N ARG A 239 -18.06 4.68 -5.24
CA ARG A 239 -19.02 5.75 -4.95
C ARG A 239 -20.17 5.79 -5.95
N ALA A 240 -19.95 5.25 -7.13
CA ALA A 240 -20.92 5.10 -8.21
C ALA A 240 -20.45 3.97 -9.13
N ASP A 241 -21.35 3.45 -9.96
CA ASP A 241 -20.99 2.51 -11.02
C ASP A 241 -19.95 3.15 -11.99
N PRO A 242 -19.09 2.33 -12.62
CA PRO A 242 -18.15 2.80 -13.61
C PRO A 242 -18.82 3.59 -14.73
N GLN A 243 -18.25 4.73 -15.08
CA GLN A 243 -18.75 5.61 -16.13
C GLN A 243 -17.99 5.37 -17.43
N PHE A 244 -18.70 5.37 -18.56
CA PHE A 244 -18.10 5.15 -19.86
C PHE A 244 -18.39 6.36 -20.76
N ASP A 245 -17.34 7.12 -21.04
CA ASP A 245 -17.40 8.20 -22.02
C ASP A 245 -17.17 7.65 -23.43
N PRO A 246 -17.93 8.10 -24.42
CA PRO A 246 -17.77 7.67 -25.81
C PRO A 246 -16.42 8.12 -26.38
N PRO A 247 -15.96 7.48 -27.46
CA PRO A 247 -14.76 7.91 -28.17
C PRO A 247 -14.83 9.37 -28.58
N ARG A 248 -13.70 10.10 -28.43
CA ARG A 248 -13.58 11.51 -28.83
C ARG A 248 -12.34 11.75 -29.68
N PRO A 249 -12.37 12.66 -30.67
CA PRO A 249 -11.19 13.01 -31.44
C PRO A 249 -10.03 13.53 -30.60
N GLU A 250 -10.32 14.29 -29.50
CA GLU A 250 -9.33 14.85 -28.59
C GLU A 250 -8.61 13.77 -27.78
N TRP A 251 -9.10 12.54 -27.80
CA TRP A 251 -8.51 11.36 -27.16
C TRP A 251 -8.05 10.31 -28.19
N ASP A 252 -7.62 10.76 -29.36
CA ASP A 252 -7.19 9.90 -30.49
C ASP A 252 -8.23 8.81 -30.83
N GLY A 253 -9.51 9.14 -30.73
CA GLY A 253 -10.61 8.21 -30.99
C GLY A 253 -10.83 7.15 -29.92
N GLN A 254 -10.21 7.30 -28.77
CA GLN A 254 -10.39 6.39 -27.63
C GLN A 254 -11.63 6.72 -26.80
N ALA A 255 -12.20 5.69 -26.18
CA ALA A 255 -13.19 5.81 -25.11
C ALA A 255 -12.48 5.94 -23.75
N ARG A 256 -13.23 6.30 -22.72
CA ARG A 256 -12.70 6.42 -21.36
C ARG A 256 -13.61 5.72 -20.35
N VAL A 257 -12.98 4.95 -19.46
CA VAL A 257 -13.63 4.44 -18.24
C VAL A 257 -13.25 5.34 -17.08
N GLY A 258 -14.24 5.88 -16.37
CA GLY A 258 -14.09 6.64 -15.14
C GLY A 258 -14.60 5.86 -13.94
N VAL A 259 -13.78 5.69 -12.92
CA VAL A 259 -14.11 4.98 -11.67
C VAL A 259 -13.86 5.89 -10.47
N PHE A 260 -14.82 5.92 -9.55
CA PHE A 260 -14.77 6.77 -8.36
C PHE A 260 -14.80 5.89 -7.10
N LEU A 261 -13.73 5.96 -6.30
CA LEU A 261 -13.57 5.20 -5.08
C LEU A 261 -13.73 6.06 -3.83
N GLU A 262 -14.08 5.40 -2.74
CA GLU A 262 -13.91 5.88 -1.39
C GLU A 262 -13.17 4.82 -0.57
N VAL A 263 -12.20 5.27 0.24
CA VAL A 263 -11.47 4.42 1.18
C VAL A 263 -11.64 4.98 2.58
N ARG A 264 -12.46 4.31 3.37
CA ARG A 264 -12.69 4.64 4.78
C ARG A 264 -11.78 3.78 5.64
N GLY A 265 -10.99 4.40 6.49
CA GLY A 265 -10.15 3.67 7.45
C GLY A 265 -11.01 2.91 8.46
N ASN A 266 -10.48 1.78 8.93
CA ASN A 266 -11.15 0.89 9.87
C ASN A 266 -11.29 1.49 11.29
N GLY A 267 -10.51 2.52 11.62
CA GLY A 267 -10.54 3.16 12.94
C GLY A 267 -9.77 2.38 14.02
N ASP A 268 -8.83 1.53 13.64
CA ASP A 268 -8.05 0.70 14.58
C ASP A 268 -7.15 1.53 15.50
N TYR A 269 -6.28 2.33 14.92
CA TYR A 269 -5.43 3.31 15.59
C TYR A 269 -5.64 4.71 15.04
N LEU A 270 -5.77 4.82 13.72
CA LEU A 270 -6.00 6.08 13.03
C LEU A 270 -7.49 6.32 12.80
N PRO A 271 -7.94 7.60 12.76
CA PRO A 271 -9.34 7.90 12.54
C PRO A 271 -9.81 7.49 11.12
N PRO A 272 -11.12 7.25 10.92
CA PRO A 272 -11.66 6.77 9.65
C PRO A 272 -11.36 7.65 8.43
N TYR A 273 -11.09 8.94 8.60
CA TYR A 273 -10.68 9.79 7.48
C TYR A 273 -9.27 9.48 6.96
N ALA A 274 -8.43 8.80 7.74
CA ALA A 274 -7.07 8.38 7.34
C ALA A 274 -7.07 7.08 6.53
N GLY A 275 -8.02 6.91 5.62
CA GLY A 275 -8.16 5.73 4.77
C GLY A 275 -6.90 5.44 3.92
N ASN A 276 -6.16 6.49 3.55
CA ASN A 276 -4.88 6.35 2.86
C ASN A 276 -3.81 5.63 3.70
N LEU A 277 -3.75 5.87 4.99
CA LEU A 277 -2.81 5.18 5.88
C LEU A 277 -3.30 3.77 6.19
N ASP A 278 -4.60 3.61 6.41
CA ASP A 278 -5.24 2.34 6.71
C ASP A 278 -5.08 1.32 5.56
N ILE A 279 -5.31 1.70 4.31
CA ILE A 279 -5.13 0.81 3.16
C ILE A 279 -3.67 0.36 3.01
N MET A 280 -2.69 1.24 3.28
CA MET A 280 -1.28 0.90 3.23
C MET A 280 -0.93 -0.16 4.28
N THR A 281 -1.35 0.04 5.52
CA THR A 281 -1.06 -0.88 6.63
C THR A 281 -1.82 -2.20 6.51
N ALA A 282 -3.07 -2.15 6.04
CA ALA A 282 -3.86 -3.35 5.77
C ALA A 282 -3.29 -4.20 4.63
N ALA A 283 -2.85 -3.56 3.54
CA ALA A 283 -2.19 -4.24 2.44
C ALA A 283 -0.85 -4.88 2.88
N ALA A 284 -0.04 -4.16 3.66
CA ALA A 284 1.22 -4.70 4.18
C ALA A 284 0.99 -5.87 5.15
N ALA A 285 0.00 -5.78 6.03
CA ALA A 285 -0.37 -6.89 6.91
C ALA A 285 -0.82 -8.11 6.08
N ARG A 286 -1.64 -7.91 5.03
CA ARG A 286 -2.07 -8.98 4.12
C ARG A 286 -0.88 -9.66 3.42
N VAL A 287 0.10 -8.88 2.94
CA VAL A 287 1.33 -9.43 2.35
C VAL A 287 2.09 -10.28 3.36
N GLY A 288 2.33 -9.77 4.55
CA GLY A 288 3.02 -10.51 5.62
C GLY A 288 2.31 -11.81 5.98
N GLU A 289 0.98 -11.80 6.08
CA GLU A 289 0.20 -13.00 6.37
C GLU A 289 0.28 -14.05 5.27
N MET A 290 0.26 -13.65 4.00
CA MET A 290 0.39 -14.59 2.88
C MET A 290 1.79 -15.20 2.83
N ILE A 291 2.85 -14.41 3.07
CA ILE A 291 4.22 -14.91 3.21
C ILE A 291 4.31 -15.90 4.39
N ALA A 292 3.74 -15.53 5.54
CA ALA A 292 3.76 -16.39 6.73
C ALA A 292 3.06 -17.73 6.48
N ARG A 293 1.87 -17.71 5.88
CA ARG A 293 1.13 -18.94 5.53
C ARG A 293 1.92 -19.84 4.58
N LYS A 294 2.59 -19.26 3.58
CA LYS A 294 3.42 -20.01 2.65
C LYS A 294 4.61 -20.68 3.37
N LYS A 295 5.33 -19.94 4.22
CA LYS A 295 6.49 -20.47 4.96
C LYS A 295 6.13 -21.55 5.98
N VAL A 296 4.95 -21.46 6.59
CA VAL A 296 4.48 -22.49 7.55
C VAL A 296 3.94 -23.73 6.83
N ALA A 297 3.51 -23.60 5.57
CA ALA A 297 3.01 -24.72 4.77
C ALA A 297 4.13 -25.49 4.04
N ALA A 298 5.35 -24.93 3.96
CA ALA A 298 6.53 -25.52 3.30
C ALA A 298 7.35 -26.34 4.29
#